data_1fb55e14e1eaed7c8cf0b8f3f25f44c5
#
_entry.id   1fb55e14e1eaed7c8cf0b8f3f25f44c5
#
_cell.length_a   1.000
_cell.length_b   1.000
_cell.length_c   1.000
_cell.angle_alpha   90.00
_cell.angle_beta   90.00
_cell.angle_gamma   90.00
#
_symmetry.space_group_name_H-M   'P 1'
#
loop_
_entity.id
_entity.type
_entity.pdbx_description
1 polymer ?
#
loop_
_entity_poly.entity_id
_entity_poly.type
_entity_poly.pdbx_seq_one_letter_code
_entity_poly.pdbx_strand_id
1 'polypeptide(L)'
;DCVVAMASGNSGYWTANAAGPMPNLYVEDVNFQTAGSPSTYTNSFAVASVDNDGAVGPSLQVGGSSFGYGDGTGETGPGWNNPMATLDTTGEGTQYDYVFLNSIGLEEDYAGIDVTGKIVFVSRGETNFADKANVAVDMGAIATVVYNNEPGTINMILTGYYEEAPCVIITQASGNIVREHSTAATTDRGVTYYTGKVTVESKVKANIANSDYYHMSSFSSWGVPGDLSMKPEITAPGGNIYSVNGAVSETDQYEMMSGTSMATPQITGISALVQQVIREKGLSQPGLTDRALTPSL
;
A
#
# COMPACT_ATOMS: atom_id res chain seq x y z
N ASP A 1 -17.15 -6.63 -34.18
CA ASP A 1 -16.37 -5.57 -33.54
C ASP A 1 -15.98 -6.00 -32.14
N CYS A 2 -14.74 -5.69 -31.74
CA CYS A 2 -14.19 -6.07 -30.46
C CYS A 2 -13.46 -4.87 -29.84
N VAL A 3 -13.73 -4.58 -28.56
CA VAL A 3 -12.92 -3.64 -27.77
C VAL A 3 -11.69 -4.39 -27.28
N VAL A 4 -10.52 -3.81 -27.51
CA VAL A 4 -9.24 -4.39 -27.09
C VAL A 4 -8.67 -3.49 -26.00
N ALA A 5 -8.84 -3.87 -24.73
CA ALA A 5 -8.24 -3.20 -23.59
C ALA A 5 -6.82 -3.76 -23.33
N MET A 6 -5.87 -2.89 -23.10
CA MET A 6 -4.47 -3.22 -22.89
C MET A 6 -3.92 -2.50 -21.67
N ALA A 7 -3.18 -3.23 -20.84
CA ALA A 7 -2.45 -2.66 -19.72
C ALA A 7 -1.40 -1.64 -20.21
N SER A 8 -1.39 -0.43 -19.63
CA SER A 8 -0.47 0.62 -20.06
C SER A 8 1.00 0.33 -19.71
N GLY A 9 1.24 -0.57 -18.76
CA GLY A 9 2.56 -0.96 -18.27
C GLY A 9 2.81 -0.51 -16.84
N ASN A 10 3.83 -1.10 -16.22
CA ASN A 10 4.19 -0.88 -14.82
C ASN A 10 5.59 -0.24 -14.69
N SER A 11 5.94 0.63 -15.63
CA SER A 11 7.26 1.27 -15.66
C SER A 11 7.30 2.60 -14.90
N GLY A 12 6.16 3.10 -14.42
CA GLY A 12 6.05 4.30 -13.60
C GLY A 12 6.91 5.44 -14.10
N TYR A 13 7.94 5.77 -13.34
CA TYR A 13 8.94 6.76 -13.70
C TYR A 13 10.18 6.10 -14.30
N TRP A 14 10.73 6.65 -15.37
CA TRP A 14 11.99 6.19 -15.97
C TRP A 14 13.16 6.24 -14.97
N THR A 15 13.14 7.19 -14.04
CA THR A 15 14.15 7.32 -12.99
C THR A 15 14.13 6.16 -11.99
N ALA A 16 12.99 5.54 -11.76
CA ALA A 16 12.90 4.33 -10.94
C ALA A 16 13.58 3.12 -11.58
N ASN A 17 13.81 3.18 -12.90
CA ASN A 17 14.47 2.16 -13.70
C ASN A 17 15.82 2.66 -14.23
N ALA A 18 16.62 3.34 -13.40
CA ALA A 18 17.96 3.83 -13.80
C ALA A 18 18.89 2.73 -14.32
N ALA A 19 18.58 1.47 -14.06
CA ALA A 19 19.22 0.29 -14.65
C ALA A 19 18.52 -0.21 -15.94
N GLY A 20 17.46 0.46 -16.42
CA GLY A 20 16.72 0.09 -17.62
C GLY A 20 17.53 0.36 -18.92
N PRO A 21 17.02 -0.12 -20.07
CA PRO A 21 17.77 -0.15 -21.33
C PRO A 21 18.07 1.23 -21.95
N MET A 22 17.59 2.33 -21.35
CA MET A 22 17.80 3.68 -21.87
C MET A 22 18.22 4.69 -20.78
N PRO A 23 19.38 4.50 -20.12
CA PRO A 23 19.81 5.38 -19.03
C PRO A 23 20.26 6.78 -19.48
N ASN A 24 20.21 7.11 -20.76
CA ASN A 24 20.84 8.29 -21.36
C ASN A 24 19.88 9.16 -22.18
N LEU A 25 18.65 9.32 -21.75
CA LEU A 25 17.82 10.35 -22.35
C LEU A 25 18.32 11.73 -21.92
N TYR A 26 18.69 12.55 -22.91
CA TYR A 26 19.23 13.92 -22.74
C TYR A 26 18.18 14.94 -22.31
N VAL A 27 17.26 14.57 -21.45
CA VAL A 27 16.18 15.44 -20.94
C VAL A 27 16.19 15.42 -19.42
N GLU A 28 16.11 16.58 -18.82
CA GLU A 28 16.07 16.73 -17.36
C GLU A 28 14.83 16.08 -16.75
N ASP A 29 13.72 16.04 -17.48
CA ASP A 29 12.50 15.33 -17.10
C ASP A 29 12.24 14.16 -18.05
N VAL A 30 12.60 12.97 -17.61
CA VAL A 30 12.53 11.73 -18.39
C VAL A 30 11.20 10.97 -18.22
N ASN A 31 10.24 11.54 -17.53
CA ASN A 31 9.03 10.85 -17.12
C ASN A 31 7.82 11.06 -18.05
N PHE A 32 8.01 11.51 -19.26
CA PHE A 32 6.90 11.86 -20.15
C PHE A 32 6.39 10.75 -21.06
N GLN A 33 7.05 9.59 -21.09
CA GLN A 33 6.63 8.46 -21.93
C GLN A 33 7.11 7.14 -21.33
N THR A 34 6.27 6.52 -20.51
CA THR A 34 6.54 5.19 -19.94
C THR A 34 5.53 4.13 -20.38
N ALA A 35 4.47 4.55 -21.09
CA ALA A 35 3.46 3.63 -21.63
C ALA A 35 4.10 2.66 -22.66
N GLY A 36 3.83 1.38 -22.48
CA GLY A 36 4.44 0.29 -23.26
C GLY A 36 3.59 -0.14 -24.46
N SER A 37 4.26 -0.77 -25.43
CA SER A 37 3.57 -1.49 -26.52
C SER A 37 3.03 -2.84 -25.97
N PRO A 38 1.85 -3.31 -26.37
CA PRO A 38 0.97 -2.78 -27.42
C PRO A 38 -0.09 -1.75 -26.98
N SER A 39 -0.09 -1.27 -25.74
CA SER A 39 -1.10 -0.32 -25.24
C SER A 39 -1.07 1.01 -26.01
N THR A 40 0.08 1.39 -26.54
CA THR A 40 0.28 2.60 -27.36
C THR A 40 -0.25 2.51 -28.78
N TYR A 41 -0.76 1.37 -29.23
CA TYR A 41 -1.34 1.26 -30.55
C TYR A 41 -2.67 2.00 -30.67
N THR A 42 -2.91 2.63 -31.82
CA THR A 42 -4.11 3.44 -32.09
C THR A 42 -5.42 2.66 -31.85
N ASN A 43 -5.42 1.37 -32.07
CA ASN A 43 -6.58 0.50 -31.93
C ASN A 43 -6.68 -0.19 -30.57
N SER A 44 -5.79 0.10 -29.63
CA SER A 44 -5.88 -0.39 -28.27
C SER A 44 -6.51 0.66 -27.35
N PHE A 45 -7.20 0.20 -26.33
CA PHE A 45 -7.74 1.02 -25.26
C PHE A 45 -6.81 0.84 -24.06
N ALA A 46 -5.89 1.77 -23.86
CA ALA A 46 -4.87 1.67 -22.83
C ALA A 46 -5.44 2.00 -21.46
N VAL A 47 -5.15 1.14 -20.49
CA VAL A 47 -5.67 1.23 -19.13
C VAL A 47 -4.53 1.48 -18.15
N ALA A 48 -4.62 2.58 -17.42
CA ALA A 48 -3.75 2.93 -16.31
C ALA A 48 -4.29 2.37 -14.97
N SER A 49 -3.49 2.46 -13.93
CA SER A 49 -3.80 1.97 -12.60
C SER A 49 -3.92 3.08 -11.57
N VAL A 50 -4.98 3.05 -10.75
CA VAL A 50 -5.08 3.76 -9.47
C VAL A 50 -5.04 2.74 -8.33
N ASP A 51 -4.67 3.20 -7.15
CA ASP A 51 -4.73 2.37 -5.96
C ASP A 51 -6.17 2.23 -5.45
N ASN A 52 -6.50 1.01 -5.04
CA ASN A 52 -7.81 0.69 -4.48
C ASN A 52 -7.99 1.35 -3.11
N ASP A 53 -9.24 1.63 -2.73
CA ASP A 53 -9.60 2.17 -1.42
C ASP A 53 -9.46 1.17 -0.27
N GLY A 54 -9.36 -0.12 -0.58
CA GLY A 54 -9.10 -1.18 0.36
C GLY A 54 -7.80 -1.93 0.05
N ALA A 55 -7.11 -2.31 1.08
CA ALA A 55 -6.03 -3.28 1.01
C ALA A 55 -6.45 -4.59 1.67
N VAL A 56 -5.78 -5.67 1.30
CA VAL A 56 -5.97 -6.99 1.89
C VAL A 56 -4.63 -7.46 2.43
N GLY A 57 -4.58 -7.83 3.69
CA GLY A 57 -3.33 -8.25 4.32
C GLY A 57 -3.49 -8.48 5.81
N PRO A 58 -2.40 -8.81 6.50
CA PRO A 58 -2.37 -8.80 7.95
C PRO A 58 -2.61 -7.39 8.47
N SER A 59 -3.17 -7.29 9.67
CA SER A 59 -3.61 -6.00 10.21
C SER A 59 -3.33 -5.84 11.69
N LEU A 60 -3.31 -4.59 12.12
CA LEU A 60 -3.47 -4.19 13.51
C LEU A 60 -4.90 -3.68 13.71
N GLN A 61 -5.52 -4.07 14.83
CA GLN A 61 -6.86 -3.58 15.19
C GLN A 61 -6.82 -2.85 16.53
N VAL A 62 -7.34 -1.62 16.54
CA VAL A 62 -7.51 -0.80 17.74
C VAL A 62 -8.90 -0.16 17.72
N GLY A 63 -9.64 -0.25 18.81
CA GLY A 63 -10.96 0.37 18.95
C GLY A 63 -12.00 -0.12 17.93
N GLY A 64 -11.81 -1.31 17.36
CA GLY A 64 -12.68 -1.86 16.32
C GLY A 64 -12.30 -1.46 14.90
N SER A 65 -11.30 -0.60 14.71
CA SER A 65 -10.75 -0.22 13.41
C SER A 65 -9.55 -1.10 13.08
N SER A 66 -9.53 -1.73 11.90
CA SER A 66 -8.39 -2.48 11.37
C SER A 66 -7.63 -1.62 10.36
N PHE A 67 -6.32 -1.64 10.42
CA PHE A 67 -5.45 -0.94 9.48
C PHE A 67 -4.22 -1.77 9.16
N GLY A 68 -3.73 -1.63 7.94
CA GLY A 68 -2.52 -2.29 7.45
C GLY A 68 -1.25 -1.64 7.99
N TYR A 69 -0.16 -2.35 7.83
CA TYR A 69 1.18 -1.87 8.17
C TYR A 69 2.20 -2.31 7.11
N GLY A 70 3.31 -1.62 7.05
CA GLY A 70 4.48 -2.05 6.27
C GLY A 70 5.54 -2.63 7.20
N ASP A 71 5.94 -3.88 6.97
CA ASP A 71 7.11 -4.43 7.65
C ASP A 71 8.36 -3.69 7.20
N GLY A 72 9.32 -3.54 8.10
CA GLY A 72 10.60 -2.93 7.78
C GLY A 72 11.34 -3.74 6.71
N THR A 73 11.94 -3.02 5.78
CA THR A 73 12.78 -3.60 4.73
C THR A 73 14.21 -3.13 4.88
N GLY A 74 15.20 -3.84 4.34
CA GLY A 74 16.57 -3.37 4.37
C GLY A 74 17.61 -4.47 4.22
N GLU A 75 18.88 -4.13 4.43
CA GLU A 75 19.98 -5.06 4.36
C GLU A 75 20.02 -5.98 5.57
N THR A 76 20.48 -7.19 5.35
CA THR A 76 20.59 -8.32 6.28
C THR A 76 20.86 -7.99 7.75
N GLY A 77 19.85 -8.15 8.58
CA GLY A 77 19.92 -8.10 10.05
C GLY A 77 18.82 -8.97 10.65
N PRO A 78 18.93 -9.41 11.90
CA PRO A 78 17.97 -10.34 12.48
C PRO A 78 16.54 -9.78 12.55
N GLY A 79 16.36 -8.49 12.77
CA GLY A 79 15.04 -7.89 13.04
C GLY A 79 14.05 -7.86 11.90
N TRP A 80 14.51 -7.93 10.67
CA TRP A 80 13.62 -7.81 9.52
C TRP A 80 13.18 -9.14 8.87
N ASN A 81 13.61 -10.22 9.44
CA ASN A 81 13.05 -11.54 9.17
C ASN A 81 11.91 -11.91 10.14
N ASN A 82 11.50 -11.02 11.01
CA ASN A 82 10.43 -11.28 11.95
C ASN A 82 9.21 -10.36 11.69
N PRO A 83 8.29 -10.76 10.78
CA PRO A 83 7.11 -9.98 10.47
C PRO A 83 6.22 -9.77 11.70
N MET A 84 5.55 -8.62 11.79
CA MET A 84 4.59 -8.33 12.87
C MET A 84 3.52 -9.42 13.01
N ALA A 85 3.12 -10.06 11.91
CA ALA A 85 2.15 -11.17 11.90
C ALA A 85 2.56 -12.36 12.78
N THR A 86 3.86 -12.53 13.10
CA THR A 86 4.34 -13.60 13.99
C THR A 86 3.85 -13.44 15.44
N LEU A 87 3.43 -12.24 15.82
CA LEU A 87 2.83 -11.99 17.14
C LEU A 87 1.38 -12.49 17.23
N ASP A 88 0.74 -12.84 16.12
CA ASP A 88 -0.53 -13.56 16.17
C ASP A 88 -0.30 -15.05 16.42
N THR A 89 -0.16 -15.40 17.70
CA THR A 89 0.12 -16.78 18.14
C THR A 89 -1.06 -17.73 18.00
N THR A 90 -2.25 -17.20 17.74
CA THR A 90 -3.49 -17.97 17.65
C THR A 90 -3.95 -18.20 16.21
N GLY A 91 -3.52 -17.36 15.28
CA GLY A 91 -4.03 -17.29 13.92
C GLY A 91 -5.45 -16.71 13.81
N GLU A 92 -6.02 -16.25 14.92
CA GLU A 92 -7.35 -15.62 15.00
C GLU A 92 -7.28 -14.19 15.57
N GLY A 93 -6.07 -13.69 15.75
CA GLY A 93 -5.76 -12.40 16.36
C GLY A 93 -5.34 -12.55 17.82
N THR A 94 -4.16 -12.01 18.14
CA THR A 94 -3.63 -11.98 19.51
C THR A 94 -3.59 -10.54 20.01
N GLN A 95 -4.15 -10.32 21.20
CA GLN A 95 -4.23 -8.99 21.80
C GLN A 95 -3.07 -8.72 22.73
N TYR A 96 -2.48 -7.51 22.59
CA TYR A 96 -1.39 -7.01 23.40
C TYR A 96 -1.75 -5.64 24.01
N ASP A 97 -1.15 -5.35 25.15
CA ASP A 97 -1.12 -3.98 25.67
C ASP A 97 -0.14 -3.14 24.86
N TYR A 98 -0.44 -1.88 24.66
CA TYR A 98 0.47 -0.97 24.02
C TYR A 98 0.73 0.31 24.82
N VAL A 99 1.87 0.92 24.53
CA VAL A 99 2.22 2.28 24.91
C VAL A 99 2.37 3.11 23.66
N PHE A 100 1.69 4.26 23.61
CA PHE A 100 1.78 5.22 22.53
C PHE A 100 2.48 6.49 23.04
N LEU A 101 3.60 6.82 22.42
CA LEU A 101 4.38 8.02 22.71
C LEU A 101 4.10 9.07 21.63
N ASN A 102 3.85 10.32 22.03
CA ASN A 102 3.77 11.45 21.09
C ASN A 102 5.16 11.98 20.70
N SER A 103 6.18 11.17 20.88
CA SER A 103 7.59 11.50 20.65
C SER A 103 8.22 10.53 19.66
N ILE A 104 9.46 10.79 19.30
CA ILE A 104 10.21 10.00 18.33
C ILE A 104 10.84 8.73 18.89
N GLY A 105 10.65 8.45 20.19
CA GLY A 105 11.12 7.22 20.84
C GLY A 105 12.61 7.23 21.19
N LEU A 106 13.13 8.35 21.68
CA LEU A 106 14.45 8.41 22.30
C LEU A 106 14.42 7.79 23.69
N GLU A 107 15.58 7.42 24.23
CA GLU A 107 15.70 6.78 25.54
C GLU A 107 15.04 7.60 26.67
N GLU A 108 15.20 8.92 26.64
CA GLU A 108 14.57 9.84 27.58
C GLU A 108 13.04 9.86 27.52
N ASP A 109 12.45 9.53 26.38
CA ASP A 109 11.00 9.49 26.19
C ASP A 109 10.34 8.35 26.99
N TYR A 110 11.11 7.33 27.34
CA TYR A 110 10.66 6.19 28.14
C TYR A 110 10.78 6.39 29.64
N ALA A 111 11.28 7.52 30.09
CA ALA A 111 11.59 7.75 31.50
C ALA A 111 10.37 7.61 32.42
N GLY A 112 10.32 6.56 33.23
CA GLY A 112 9.21 6.24 34.13
C GLY A 112 8.02 5.55 33.45
N ILE A 113 8.18 5.09 32.22
CA ILE A 113 7.16 4.35 31.46
C ILE A 113 7.59 2.88 31.37
N ASP A 114 6.75 1.98 31.86
CA ASP A 114 6.95 0.54 31.67
C ASP A 114 6.41 0.07 30.33
N VAL A 115 7.28 -0.37 29.45
CA VAL A 115 6.96 -0.93 28.13
C VAL A 115 7.24 -2.43 28.04
N THR A 116 7.60 -3.07 29.14
CA THR A 116 7.97 -4.49 29.17
C THR A 116 6.81 -5.36 28.69
N GLY A 117 7.08 -6.17 27.68
CA GLY A 117 6.08 -7.08 27.09
C GLY A 117 4.95 -6.38 26.31
N LYS A 118 5.11 -5.09 25.99
CA LYS A 118 4.11 -4.30 25.27
C LYS A 118 4.58 -3.94 23.86
N ILE A 119 3.64 -3.58 23.01
CA ILE A 119 3.91 -2.97 21.70
C ILE A 119 4.04 -1.46 21.90
N VAL A 120 5.09 -0.86 21.34
CA VAL A 120 5.32 0.58 21.48
C VAL A 120 5.04 1.29 20.17
N PHE A 121 4.26 2.36 20.22
CA PHE A 121 4.01 3.27 19.09
C PHE A 121 4.83 4.54 19.29
N VAL A 122 5.64 4.89 18.28
CA VAL A 122 6.50 6.09 18.26
C VAL A 122 6.32 6.87 16.96
N SER A 123 6.54 8.17 17.00
CA SER A 123 6.47 9.00 15.81
C SER A 123 7.69 8.78 14.89
N ARG A 124 7.47 8.82 13.59
CA ARG A 124 8.54 9.17 12.66
C ARG A 124 9.14 10.53 13.04
N GLY A 125 10.40 10.78 12.70
CA GLY A 125 11.07 12.06 12.96
C GLY A 125 12.51 12.01 12.50
N GLU A 126 13.38 12.77 13.14
CA GLU A 126 14.75 13.00 12.68
C GLU A 126 15.72 11.83 12.89
N THR A 127 15.39 10.86 13.78
CA THR A 127 16.23 9.69 14.04
C THR A 127 15.92 8.52 13.10
N ASN A 128 16.90 7.65 12.88
CA ASN A 128 16.73 6.44 12.09
C ASN A 128 15.67 5.51 12.69
N PHE A 129 14.99 4.75 11.84
CA PHE A 129 13.98 3.78 12.30
C PHE A 129 14.60 2.67 13.16
N ALA A 130 15.80 2.21 12.78
CA ALA A 130 16.53 1.21 13.54
C ALA A 130 16.86 1.68 14.96
N ASP A 131 17.27 2.93 15.14
CA ASP A 131 17.61 3.47 16.46
C ASP A 131 16.37 3.50 17.37
N LYS A 132 15.21 3.92 16.86
CA LYS A 132 13.95 3.89 17.60
C LYS A 132 13.55 2.48 18.03
N ALA A 133 13.69 1.53 17.12
CA ALA A 133 13.34 0.14 17.36
C ALA A 133 14.29 -0.51 18.37
N ASN A 134 15.60 -0.26 18.26
CA ASN A 134 16.59 -0.73 19.23
C ASN A 134 16.28 -0.20 20.63
N VAL A 135 16.05 1.12 20.78
CA VAL A 135 15.72 1.72 22.08
C VAL A 135 14.45 1.11 22.67
N ALA A 136 13.39 0.94 21.86
CA ALA A 136 12.14 0.35 22.36
C ALA A 136 12.34 -1.07 22.89
N VAL A 137 13.11 -1.90 22.18
CA VAL A 137 13.39 -3.29 22.58
C VAL A 137 14.33 -3.34 23.79
N ASP A 138 15.35 -2.49 23.84
CA ASP A 138 16.24 -2.35 25.02
C ASP A 138 15.44 -1.97 26.28
N MET A 139 14.36 -1.21 26.13
CA MET A 139 13.41 -0.89 27.22
C MET A 139 12.41 -2.01 27.53
N GLY A 140 12.45 -3.13 26.79
CA GLY A 140 11.62 -4.32 27.03
C GLY A 140 10.37 -4.44 26.16
N ALA A 141 10.21 -3.62 25.14
CA ALA A 141 9.10 -3.75 24.18
C ALA A 141 9.26 -5.04 23.36
N ILE A 142 8.12 -5.65 22.99
CA ILE A 142 8.09 -6.85 22.14
C ILE A 142 7.96 -6.53 20.66
N ALA A 143 7.58 -5.31 20.33
CA ALA A 143 7.53 -4.80 18.96
C ALA A 143 7.47 -3.27 18.96
N THR A 144 7.91 -2.68 17.85
CA THR A 144 7.84 -1.24 17.62
C THR A 144 6.97 -0.93 16.42
N VAL A 145 6.05 0.00 16.57
CA VAL A 145 5.21 0.53 15.49
C VAL A 145 5.56 2.01 15.32
N VAL A 146 6.15 2.35 14.18
CA VAL A 146 6.40 3.74 13.84
C VAL A 146 5.19 4.30 13.10
N TYR A 147 4.58 5.38 13.57
CA TYR A 147 3.56 6.07 12.82
C TYR A 147 4.14 7.25 12.04
N ASN A 148 3.71 7.39 10.77
CA ASN A 148 4.17 8.50 9.95
C ASN A 148 3.70 9.83 10.54
N ASN A 149 4.54 10.86 10.45
CA ASN A 149 4.22 12.22 10.91
C ASN A 149 3.66 13.12 9.79
N GLU A 150 3.58 12.57 8.57
CA GLU A 150 3.03 13.21 7.38
C GLU A 150 2.04 12.27 6.68
N PRO A 151 1.09 12.79 5.89
CA PRO A 151 0.23 11.94 5.06
C PRO A 151 1.02 11.08 4.08
N GLY A 152 0.48 9.92 3.75
CA GLY A 152 1.08 8.98 2.79
C GLY A 152 1.81 7.82 3.46
N THR A 153 2.30 6.91 2.61
CA THR A 153 3.08 5.74 2.99
C THR A 153 4.57 6.00 2.82
N ILE A 154 5.39 5.24 3.51
CA ILE A 154 6.83 5.32 3.42
C ILE A 154 7.43 3.92 3.56
N ASN A 155 8.47 3.65 2.80
CA ASN A 155 9.25 2.43 2.99
C ASN A 155 10.21 2.63 4.17
N MET A 156 10.08 1.80 5.17
CA MET A 156 10.92 1.82 6.35
C MET A 156 12.14 0.93 6.14
N ILE A 157 13.33 1.52 6.26
CA ILE A 157 14.61 0.81 6.17
C ILE A 157 15.19 0.67 7.58
N LEU A 158 15.52 -0.56 7.97
CA LEU A 158 16.02 -0.93 9.30
C LEU A 158 17.53 -1.21 9.33
N THR A 159 18.30 -0.54 8.48
CA THR A 159 19.76 -0.68 8.52
C THR A 159 20.31 -0.28 9.91
N GLY A 160 21.02 -1.21 10.55
CA GLY A 160 21.53 -1.03 11.92
C GLY A 160 20.60 -1.53 13.03
N TYR A 161 19.44 -2.08 12.69
CA TYR A 161 18.60 -2.79 13.64
C TYR A 161 19.23 -4.14 13.98
N TYR A 162 19.48 -4.40 15.25
CA TYR A 162 20.18 -5.59 15.71
C TYR A 162 19.32 -6.55 16.52
N GLU A 163 18.08 -6.17 16.83
CA GLU A 163 17.13 -6.97 17.58
C GLU A 163 16.23 -7.82 16.67
N GLU A 164 15.57 -8.82 17.25
CA GLU A 164 14.69 -9.75 16.54
C GLU A 164 13.19 -9.36 16.62
N ALA A 165 12.83 -8.36 17.42
CA ALA A 165 11.45 -7.96 17.61
C ALA A 165 10.89 -7.31 16.33
N PRO A 166 9.59 -7.52 15.99
CA PRO A 166 8.98 -6.87 14.85
C PRO A 166 9.05 -5.34 14.93
N CYS A 167 9.39 -4.71 13.81
CA CYS A 167 9.32 -3.27 13.66
C CYS A 167 8.58 -2.93 12.37
N VAL A 168 7.46 -2.20 12.48
CA VAL A 168 6.57 -1.88 11.35
C VAL A 168 6.26 -0.39 11.31
N ILE A 169 5.82 0.07 10.13
CA ILE A 169 5.35 1.43 9.93
C ILE A 169 3.86 1.45 9.59
N ILE A 170 3.15 2.44 10.13
CA ILE A 170 1.76 2.73 9.82
C ILE A 170 1.60 4.16 9.31
N THR A 171 0.50 4.44 8.63
CA THR A 171 0.19 5.78 8.15
C THR A 171 -0.09 6.75 9.32
N GLN A 172 -0.01 8.05 9.05
CA GLN A 172 -0.42 9.07 10.01
C GLN A 172 -1.89 8.90 10.43
N ALA A 173 -2.76 8.59 9.48
CA ALA A 173 -4.18 8.35 9.75
C ALA A 173 -4.39 7.19 10.72
N SER A 174 -3.67 6.07 10.53
CA SER A 174 -3.70 4.93 11.45
C SER A 174 -3.16 5.28 12.84
N GLY A 175 -2.08 6.07 12.90
CA GLY A 175 -1.54 6.59 14.17
C GLY A 175 -2.55 7.45 14.92
N ASN A 176 -3.32 8.29 14.23
CA ASN A 176 -4.39 9.09 14.81
C ASN A 176 -5.51 8.19 15.38
N ILE A 177 -5.91 7.14 14.66
CA ILE A 177 -6.91 6.16 15.18
C ILE A 177 -6.41 5.53 16.48
N VAL A 178 -5.15 5.08 16.53
CA VAL A 178 -4.58 4.51 17.76
C VAL A 178 -4.64 5.55 18.88
N ARG A 179 -4.24 6.77 18.60
CA ARG A 179 -4.20 7.87 19.57
C ARG A 179 -5.60 8.23 20.11
N GLU A 180 -6.61 8.26 19.27
CA GLU A 180 -8.01 8.55 19.65
C GLU A 180 -8.61 7.48 20.57
N HIS A 181 -8.23 6.22 20.38
CA HIS A 181 -8.70 5.09 21.19
C HIS A 181 -7.79 4.78 22.39
N SER A 182 -6.81 5.63 22.67
CA SER A 182 -5.88 5.49 23.78
C SER A 182 -6.37 6.22 25.03
N THR A 183 -5.98 5.70 26.19
CA THR A 183 -6.19 6.36 27.48
C THR A 183 -4.91 7.09 27.89
N ALA A 184 -5.01 8.36 28.20
CA ALA A 184 -3.88 9.15 28.68
C ALA A 184 -3.43 8.70 30.07
N ALA A 185 -2.11 8.61 30.25
CA ALA A 185 -1.44 8.38 31.51
C ALA A 185 -0.30 9.38 31.68
N THR A 186 0.10 9.65 32.91
CA THR A 186 1.19 10.58 33.19
C THR A 186 2.13 9.95 34.20
N THR A 187 3.43 10.05 33.95
CA THR A 187 4.46 9.61 34.87
C THR A 187 4.59 10.55 36.06
N ASP A 188 5.24 10.10 37.11
CA ASP A 188 5.57 10.94 38.29
C ASP A 188 6.42 12.18 37.93
N ARG A 189 7.06 12.15 36.76
CA ARG A 189 7.87 13.25 36.21
C ARG A 189 7.07 14.19 35.31
N GLY A 190 5.77 13.96 35.14
CA GLY A 190 4.89 14.80 34.31
C GLY A 190 4.93 14.49 32.82
N VAL A 191 5.54 13.38 32.40
CA VAL A 191 5.53 12.93 30.98
C VAL A 191 4.19 12.27 30.68
N THR A 192 3.48 12.78 29.68
CA THR A 192 2.21 12.20 29.23
C THR A 192 2.46 11.17 28.14
N TYR A 193 1.91 10.00 28.32
CA TYR A 193 1.89 8.92 27.34
C TYR A 193 0.47 8.31 27.28
N TYR A 194 0.26 7.38 26.37
CA TYR A 194 -1.07 6.80 26.16
C TYR A 194 -0.99 5.30 26.15
N THR A 195 -2.05 4.63 26.58
CA THR A 195 -2.12 3.19 26.69
C THR A 195 -3.42 2.65 26.12
N GLY A 196 -3.40 1.40 25.72
CA GLY A 196 -4.58 0.70 25.20
C GLY A 196 -4.25 -0.74 24.84
N LYS A 197 -5.14 -1.31 24.03
CA LYS A 197 -4.99 -2.68 23.53
C LYS A 197 -5.01 -2.69 22.02
N VAL A 198 -4.07 -3.43 21.44
CA VAL A 198 -3.97 -3.69 20.00
C VAL A 198 -4.06 -5.18 19.75
N THR A 199 -4.85 -5.58 18.77
CA THR A 199 -4.88 -6.96 18.29
C THR A 199 -4.01 -7.06 17.04
N VAL A 200 -3.06 -7.97 17.05
CA VAL A 200 -2.27 -8.32 15.87
C VAL A 200 -2.98 -9.48 15.17
N GLU A 201 -3.29 -9.30 13.90
CA GLU A 201 -4.04 -10.26 13.10
C GLU A 201 -3.19 -10.71 11.91
N SER A 202 -2.83 -11.97 11.87
CA SER A 202 -2.05 -12.58 10.78
C SER A 202 -2.92 -12.97 9.58
N LYS A 203 -4.22 -13.20 9.80
CA LYS A 203 -5.14 -13.49 8.72
C LYS A 203 -5.32 -12.30 7.81
N VAL A 204 -5.27 -12.60 6.53
CA VAL A 204 -5.57 -11.63 5.49
C VAL A 204 -7.01 -11.16 5.63
N LYS A 205 -7.20 -9.88 5.86
CA LYS A 205 -8.51 -9.22 5.88
C LYS A 205 -8.71 -8.38 4.64
N ALA A 206 -9.93 -8.38 4.13
CA ALA A 206 -10.36 -7.45 3.10
C ALA A 206 -10.77 -6.10 3.73
N ASN A 207 -10.66 -5.02 2.95
CA ASN A 207 -11.09 -3.67 3.34
C ASN A 207 -10.29 -3.01 4.47
N ILE A 208 -8.99 -3.25 4.50
CA ILE A 208 -8.09 -2.39 5.28
C ILE A 208 -8.04 -1.05 4.56
N ALA A 209 -8.38 0.03 5.26
CA ALA A 209 -8.39 1.37 4.66
C ALA A 209 -6.98 1.72 4.13
N ASN A 210 -6.90 2.08 2.85
CA ASN A 210 -5.70 2.58 2.22
C ASN A 210 -5.77 4.11 2.16
N SER A 211 -4.81 4.81 2.77
CA SER A 211 -4.75 6.28 2.76
C SER A 211 -4.42 6.87 1.38
N ASP A 212 -3.87 6.06 0.49
CA ASP A 212 -3.47 6.47 -0.86
C ASP A 212 -4.48 6.08 -1.94
N TYR A 213 -5.70 5.73 -1.53
CA TYR A 213 -6.76 5.34 -2.45
C TYR A 213 -7.09 6.44 -3.47
N TYR A 214 -7.43 6.00 -4.67
CA TYR A 214 -7.72 6.85 -5.84
C TYR A 214 -6.56 7.73 -6.31
N HIS A 215 -5.36 7.56 -5.77
CA HIS A 215 -4.17 8.12 -6.37
C HIS A 215 -3.65 7.20 -7.47
N MET A 216 -3.05 7.79 -8.49
CA MET A 216 -2.38 6.98 -9.52
C MET A 216 -1.34 6.09 -8.87
N SER A 217 -1.40 4.79 -9.17
CA SER A 217 -0.40 3.86 -8.67
C SER A 217 0.98 4.28 -9.14
N SER A 218 1.96 4.31 -8.22
CA SER A 218 3.33 4.78 -8.49
C SER A 218 4.03 4.03 -9.63
N PHE A 219 3.61 2.79 -9.86
CA PHE A 219 4.11 1.96 -10.96
C PHE A 219 3.40 2.21 -12.30
N SER A 220 2.23 2.88 -12.32
CA SER A 220 1.43 2.99 -13.54
C SER A 220 2.15 3.78 -14.61
N SER A 221 2.33 3.14 -15.77
CA SER A 221 2.91 3.81 -16.93
C SER A 221 1.96 4.86 -17.51
N TRP A 222 2.52 5.93 -18.03
CA TRP A 222 1.81 7.09 -18.57
C TRP A 222 2.60 7.77 -19.68
N GLY A 223 2.01 8.77 -20.28
CA GLY A 223 2.67 9.65 -21.23
C GLY A 223 2.18 9.50 -22.67
N VAL A 224 2.75 10.33 -23.51
CA VAL A 224 2.39 10.49 -24.90
C VAL A 224 3.30 9.60 -25.75
N PRO A 225 2.77 8.62 -26.52
CA PRO A 225 3.57 7.84 -27.45
C PRO A 225 4.12 8.70 -28.59
N GLY A 226 5.02 8.12 -29.40
CA GLY A 226 5.73 8.83 -30.45
C GLY A 226 4.88 9.50 -31.53
N ASP A 227 3.60 9.08 -31.67
CA ASP A 227 2.61 9.68 -32.56
C ASP A 227 1.84 10.84 -31.91
N LEU A 228 2.20 11.21 -30.68
CA LEU A 228 1.57 12.25 -29.87
C LEU A 228 0.08 11.99 -29.51
N SER A 229 -0.40 10.78 -29.65
CA SER A 229 -1.74 10.40 -29.18
C SER A 229 -1.79 10.43 -27.65
N MET A 230 -2.98 10.68 -27.10
CA MET A 230 -3.18 10.65 -25.66
C MET A 230 -3.32 9.20 -25.18
N LYS A 231 -2.39 8.76 -24.35
CA LYS A 231 -2.37 7.44 -23.72
C LYS A 231 -1.91 7.56 -22.25
N PRO A 232 -2.42 6.77 -21.32
CA PRO A 232 -3.60 5.89 -21.38
C PRO A 232 -4.91 6.68 -21.52
N GLU A 233 -5.95 6.06 -22.08
CA GLU A 233 -7.27 6.70 -22.25
C GLU A 233 -8.14 6.61 -21.00
N ILE A 234 -7.93 5.59 -20.17
CA ILE A 234 -8.78 5.32 -19.00
C ILE A 234 -7.94 4.75 -17.86
N THR A 235 -8.47 4.90 -16.67
CA THR A 235 -7.88 4.37 -15.44
C THR A 235 -8.89 3.52 -14.70
N ALA A 236 -8.42 2.44 -14.07
CA ALA A 236 -9.21 1.61 -13.17
C ALA A 236 -8.37 1.19 -11.95
N PRO A 237 -8.99 0.72 -10.86
CA PRO A 237 -8.26 0.15 -9.74
C PRO A 237 -7.36 -1.00 -10.19
N GLY A 238 -6.07 -0.89 -9.90
CA GLY A 238 -5.06 -1.90 -10.26
C GLY A 238 -3.99 -2.05 -9.18
N GLY A 239 -3.96 -1.14 -8.19
CA GLY A 239 -3.16 -1.29 -7.00
C GLY A 239 -3.93 -1.97 -5.88
N ASN A 240 -3.34 -2.96 -5.22
CA ASN A 240 -3.93 -3.72 -4.11
C ASN A 240 -5.25 -4.44 -4.49
N ILE A 241 -5.22 -5.19 -5.56
CA ILE A 241 -6.37 -5.96 -6.04
C ILE A 241 -6.30 -7.39 -5.53
N TYR A 242 -7.27 -7.76 -4.71
CA TYR A 242 -7.44 -9.12 -4.22
C TYR A 242 -8.42 -9.88 -5.11
N SER A 243 -7.94 -10.94 -5.72
CA SER A 243 -8.72 -11.71 -6.67
C SER A 243 -8.32 -13.18 -6.68
N VAL A 244 -9.03 -13.97 -7.47
CA VAL A 244 -8.77 -15.39 -7.64
C VAL A 244 -7.38 -15.60 -8.21
N ASN A 245 -6.58 -16.39 -7.50
CA ASN A 245 -5.34 -16.92 -7.99
C ASN A 245 -5.63 -18.22 -8.75
N GLY A 246 -5.62 -18.15 -10.07
CA GLY A 246 -6.17 -19.20 -10.97
C GLY A 246 -5.40 -20.50 -11.01
N ALA A 247 -4.45 -20.74 -10.09
CA ALA A 247 -3.53 -21.78 -10.48
C ALA A 247 -3.23 -22.87 -9.48
N VAL A 248 -3.33 -22.71 -8.16
CA VAL A 248 -2.18 -23.38 -7.65
C VAL A 248 -2.36 -24.31 -6.48
N SER A 249 -3.27 -24.07 -5.59
CA SER A 249 -3.52 -25.02 -4.52
C SER A 249 -4.93 -24.89 -3.95
N GLU A 250 -5.38 -25.90 -3.25
CA GLU A 250 -6.67 -25.87 -2.55
C GLU A 250 -6.67 -24.85 -1.40
N THR A 251 -5.50 -24.36 -0.98
CA THR A 251 -5.32 -23.44 0.14
C THR A 251 -5.08 -21.98 -0.29
N ASP A 252 -4.53 -21.74 -1.49
CA ASP A 252 -4.15 -20.40 -1.97
C ASP A 252 -4.96 -20.00 -3.20
N GLN A 253 -6.27 -19.99 -3.04
CA GLN A 253 -7.22 -19.70 -4.13
C GLN A 253 -7.33 -18.22 -4.46
N TYR A 254 -6.86 -17.34 -3.58
CA TYR A 254 -6.92 -15.90 -3.72
C TYR A 254 -5.56 -15.27 -3.42
N GLU A 255 -5.25 -14.23 -4.17
CA GLU A 255 -3.97 -13.50 -4.03
C GLU A 255 -4.19 -12.00 -4.21
N MET A 256 -3.35 -11.22 -3.56
CA MET A 256 -3.29 -9.77 -3.78
C MET A 256 -2.22 -9.46 -4.80
N MET A 257 -2.61 -8.79 -5.88
CA MET A 257 -1.72 -8.33 -6.93
C MET A 257 -1.89 -6.85 -7.21
N SER A 258 -0.83 -6.21 -7.70
CA SER A 258 -0.86 -4.83 -8.16
C SER A 258 -0.27 -4.74 -9.57
N GLY A 259 -0.93 -3.98 -10.43
CA GLY A 259 -0.49 -3.78 -11.80
C GLY A 259 -1.58 -3.19 -12.69
N THR A 260 -1.19 -2.53 -13.76
CA THR A 260 -2.13 -2.16 -14.84
C THR A 260 -2.80 -3.38 -15.46
N SER A 261 -2.18 -4.58 -15.28
CA SER A 261 -2.76 -5.87 -15.64
C SER A 261 -3.99 -6.23 -14.80
N MET A 262 -4.14 -5.69 -13.58
CA MET A 262 -5.30 -5.88 -12.71
C MET A 262 -6.39 -4.83 -13.00
N ALA A 263 -6.01 -3.65 -13.46
CA ALA A 263 -6.93 -2.60 -13.91
C ALA A 263 -7.64 -2.98 -15.22
N THR A 264 -6.92 -3.57 -16.16
CA THR A 264 -7.41 -3.87 -17.53
C THR A 264 -8.62 -4.80 -17.58
N PRO A 265 -8.68 -5.92 -16.83
CA PRO A 265 -9.85 -6.79 -16.84
C PRO A 265 -11.14 -6.11 -16.36
N GLN A 266 -11.02 -5.15 -15.45
CA GLN A 266 -12.18 -4.38 -14.96
C GLN A 266 -12.78 -3.53 -16.09
N ILE A 267 -11.93 -2.84 -16.86
CA ILE A 267 -12.38 -2.08 -18.02
C ILE A 267 -12.95 -3.00 -19.11
N THR A 268 -12.37 -4.18 -19.28
CA THR A 268 -12.91 -5.20 -20.21
C THR A 268 -14.33 -5.62 -19.79
N GLY A 269 -14.55 -5.89 -18.51
CA GLY A 269 -15.87 -6.22 -17.96
C GLY A 269 -16.88 -5.09 -18.11
N ILE A 270 -16.49 -3.86 -17.79
CA ILE A 270 -17.31 -2.66 -17.98
C ILE A 270 -17.67 -2.49 -19.45
N SER A 271 -16.70 -2.65 -20.37
CA SER A 271 -16.93 -2.55 -21.80
C SER A 271 -17.95 -3.58 -22.30
N ALA A 272 -17.91 -4.80 -21.76
CA ALA A 272 -18.88 -5.84 -22.08
C ALA A 272 -20.32 -5.45 -21.64
N LEU A 273 -20.46 -4.88 -20.43
CA LEU A 273 -21.75 -4.38 -19.94
C LEU A 273 -22.27 -3.21 -20.78
N VAL A 274 -21.39 -2.27 -21.15
CA VAL A 274 -21.76 -1.15 -22.01
C VAL A 274 -22.23 -1.67 -23.39
N GLN A 275 -21.50 -2.62 -23.98
CA GLN A 275 -21.94 -3.22 -25.26
C GLN A 275 -23.28 -3.96 -25.14
N GLN A 276 -23.53 -4.62 -24.02
CA GLN A 276 -24.85 -5.22 -23.76
C GLN A 276 -25.94 -4.16 -23.78
N VAL A 277 -25.77 -3.05 -23.07
CA VAL A 277 -26.73 -1.94 -23.04
C VAL A 277 -26.96 -1.35 -24.44
N ILE A 278 -25.88 -1.14 -25.20
CA ILE A 278 -26.00 -0.65 -26.59
C ILE A 278 -26.88 -1.56 -27.41
N ARG A 279 -26.69 -2.87 -27.34
CA ARG A 279 -27.49 -3.86 -28.10
C ARG A 279 -28.95 -3.92 -27.63
N GLU A 280 -29.18 -3.99 -26.32
CA GLU A 280 -30.52 -4.09 -25.74
C GLU A 280 -31.35 -2.83 -25.94
N LYS A 281 -30.72 -1.66 -25.93
CA LYS A 281 -31.39 -0.37 -26.12
C LYS A 281 -31.43 0.09 -27.59
N GLY A 282 -30.79 -0.64 -28.50
CA GLY A 282 -30.72 -0.26 -29.91
C GLY A 282 -30.00 1.08 -30.13
N LEU A 283 -29.01 1.38 -29.34
CA LEU A 283 -28.26 2.66 -29.35
C LEU A 283 -27.25 2.75 -30.51
N SER A 284 -27.29 1.85 -31.49
CA SER A 284 -26.41 1.90 -32.64
C SER A 284 -26.60 3.19 -33.45
N GLN A 285 -25.51 3.89 -33.75
CA GLN A 285 -25.54 5.05 -34.63
C GLN A 285 -25.09 4.65 -36.06
N PRO A 286 -25.77 5.13 -37.12
CA PRO A 286 -25.33 4.87 -38.49
C PRO A 286 -23.89 5.36 -38.69
N GLY A 287 -23.03 4.45 -39.14
CA GLY A 287 -21.61 4.75 -39.41
C GLY A 287 -20.66 4.63 -38.21
N LEU A 288 -21.17 4.36 -37.00
CA LEU A 288 -20.38 4.00 -35.85
C LEU A 288 -20.52 2.51 -35.54
N THR A 289 -19.41 1.89 -35.17
CA THR A 289 -19.42 0.53 -34.68
C THR A 289 -19.71 0.51 -33.18
N ASP A 290 -20.26 -0.60 -32.66
CA ASP A 290 -20.44 -0.77 -31.19
C ASP A 290 -19.16 -0.56 -30.42
N ARG A 291 -18.03 -0.82 -31.04
CA ARG A 291 -16.70 -0.56 -30.50
C ARG A 291 -16.41 0.93 -30.29
N ALA A 292 -16.80 1.77 -31.25
CA ALA A 292 -16.58 3.22 -31.14
C ALA A 292 -17.52 3.87 -30.13
N LEU A 293 -18.72 3.28 -29.90
CA LEU A 293 -19.67 3.77 -28.91
C LEU A 293 -19.27 3.42 -27.47
N THR A 294 -18.62 2.29 -27.27
CA THR A 294 -18.28 1.81 -25.90
C THR A 294 -17.44 2.82 -25.11
N PRO A 295 -16.38 3.47 -25.66
CA PRO A 295 -15.63 4.48 -24.94
C PRO A 295 -16.35 5.81 -24.77
N SER A 296 -17.45 6.03 -25.47
CA SER A 296 -18.19 7.31 -25.49
C SER A 296 -19.35 7.35 -24.50
N LEU A 297 -19.70 6.22 -23.91
CA LEU A 297 -20.75 6.04 -22.91
C LEU A 297 -20.16 5.80 -21.51
#